data_8801c5f87078f1f4d89694b2f7c7a85c
#
_entry.id   8801c5f87078f1f4d89694b2f7c7a85c
#
_cell.length_a   1.000
_cell.length_b   1.000
_cell.length_c   1.000
_cell.angle_alpha   90.00
_cell.angle_beta   90.00
_cell.angle_gamma   90.00
#
_symmetry.space_group_name_H-M   'P 1'
#
loop_
_entity.id
_entity.type
_entity.pdbx_description
1 polymer ?
#
loop_
_entity_poly.entity_id
_entity_poly.type
_entity_poly.pdbx_seq_one_letter_code
_entity_poly.pdbx_strand_id
1 'polypeptide(L)'
;MRKYLLPENGNFYKANLHCHTTCSDGKKTPEEVKEIYQSLGYSIVAYTDHDILIPHDELTDDKFLALHGFEMEINEVRVPGKQHKTCHICFIGLEKENLVQPLWHRSKYLFGNAPNYRDQVKFDDTLPDFERRYDGECITEIMQTAREKGFFVTYNHPTWSREDYSGYINYSGMHAFEMFNGSCIVMGFEDNNPRVYEDIIKSGKRIYCIGADDNHNNHPLSSRRCDSGKAFTMIRAENLDYRTITSALENGHFYASEAPEIYALWYEDNKVHIECSYADRIYCNFDVRSARIAYSEEDGVINEATLEIPEGAHFFRVTVVDKRGKFACTNAYFLDELVD
;
A
#
# COMPACT_ATOMS: atom_id res chain seq x y z
N MET A 1 14.45 27.15 1.42
CA MET A 1 14.99 26.30 0.31
C MET A 1 13.94 25.28 -0.07
N ARG A 2 13.80 24.98 -1.39
CA ARG A 2 12.82 24.00 -1.88
C ARG A 2 13.27 22.57 -1.57
N LYS A 3 12.39 21.78 -0.91
CA LYS A 3 12.59 20.33 -0.68
C LYS A 3 11.50 19.58 -1.46
N TYR A 4 11.88 18.81 -2.47
CA TYR A 4 10.96 17.97 -3.22
C TYR A 4 10.54 16.77 -2.37
N LEU A 5 9.24 16.57 -2.23
CA LEU A 5 8.60 15.48 -1.47
C LEU A 5 8.28 14.26 -2.37
N LEU A 6 8.10 14.53 -3.65
CA LEU A 6 8.24 13.56 -4.74
C LEU A 6 9.45 13.99 -5.57
N PRO A 7 10.33 13.10 -6.02
CA PRO A 7 11.49 13.46 -6.82
C PRO A 7 11.11 14.35 -8.01
N GLU A 8 11.89 15.42 -8.26
CA GLU A 8 11.66 16.34 -9.38
C GLU A 8 11.82 15.63 -10.73
N ASN A 9 12.78 14.71 -10.80
CA ASN A 9 13.10 13.94 -12.00
C ASN A 9 12.62 12.49 -11.88
N GLY A 10 12.58 11.80 -13.02
CA GLY A 10 12.16 10.41 -13.12
C GLY A 10 10.80 10.25 -13.79
N ASN A 11 10.31 9.04 -13.83
CA ASN A 11 9.03 8.66 -14.44
C ASN A 11 8.02 8.26 -13.37
N PHE A 12 6.74 8.33 -13.70
CA PHE A 12 5.69 7.78 -12.87
C PHE A 12 5.33 6.37 -13.31
N TYR A 13 5.32 5.45 -12.36
CA TYR A 13 4.97 4.05 -12.57
C TYR A 13 3.76 3.67 -11.70
N LYS A 14 2.68 3.31 -12.37
CA LYS A 14 1.45 2.90 -11.70
C LYS A 14 1.58 1.46 -11.21
N ALA A 15 1.40 1.23 -9.92
CA ALA A 15 1.63 -0.05 -9.27
C ALA A 15 0.38 -0.56 -8.55
N ASN A 16 0.14 -1.88 -8.63
CA ASN A 16 -0.68 -2.61 -7.69
C ASN A 16 0.24 -3.42 -6.76
N LEU A 17 0.22 -3.11 -5.47
CA LEU A 17 1.14 -3.69 -4.48
C LEU A 17 0.49 -4.80 -3.62
N HIS A 18 -0.73 -5.21 -3.97
CA HIS A 18 -1.48 -6.29 -3.30
C HIS A 18 -2.32 -7.04 -4.34
N CYS A 19 -1.97 -8.29 -4.62
CA CYS A 19 -2.52 -9.05 -5.73
C CYS A 19 -2.55 -10.55 -5.43
N HIS A 20 -3.69 -11.19 -5.71
CA HIS A 20 -3.88 -12.64 -5.63
C HIS A 20 -4.06 -13.25 -7.01
N THR A 21 -3.51 -14.44 -7.18
CA THR A 21 -3.56 -15.21 -8.41
C THR A 21 -4.10 -16.62 -8.17
N THR A 22 -4.10 -17.47 -9.22
CA THR A 22 -4.42 -18.90 -9.07
C THR A 22 -3.41 -19.66 -8.21
N CYS A 23 -2.33 -19.02 -7.77
CA CYS A 23 -1.39 -19.64 -6.82
C CYS A 23 -1.99 -19.72 -5.41
N SER A 24 -2.92 -18.81 -5.04
CA SER A 24 -3.68 -18.88 -3.80
C SER A 24 -5.18 -19.02 -4.07
N ASP A 25 -5.93 -17.93 -4.07
CA ASP A 25 -7.39 -17.93 -4.19
C ASP A 25 -7.93 -17.00 -5.26
N GLY A 26 -7.07 -16.27 -5.97
CA GLY A 26 -7.41 -15.51 -7.16
C GLY A 26 -7.90 -16.41 -8.31
N LYS A 27 -8.58 -15.82 -9.29
CA LYS A 27 -9.18 -16.54 -10.42
C LYS A 27 -8.42 -16.40 -11.73
N LYS A 28 -7.32 -15.65 -11.71
CA LYS A 28 -6.47 -15.39 -12.86
C LYS A 28 -5.05 -15.89 -12.61
N THR A 29 -4.42 -16.44 -13.67
CA THR A 29 -3.01 -16.81 -13.58
C THR A 29 -2.13 -15.57 -13.49
N PRO A 30 -0.88 -15.68 -13.03
CA PRO A 30 0.02 -14.55 -13.01
C PRO A 30 0.16 -13.84 -14.36
N GLU A 31 0.18 -14.57 -15.47
CA GLU A 31 0.23 -14.04 -16.84
C GLU A 31 -1.05 -13.25 -17.20
N GLU A 32 -2.22 -13.83 -16.90
CA GLU A 32 -3.51 -13.16 -17.12
C GLU A 32 -3.62 -11.87 -16.28
N VAL A 33 -3.10 -11.88 -15.04
CA VAL A 33 -3.04 -10.69 -14.18
C VAL A 33 -2.14 -9.62 -14.83
N LYS A 34 -0.95 -9.97 -15.33
CA LYS A 34 -0.10 -9.04 -16.08
C LYS A 34 -0.88 -8.40 -17.23
N GLU A 35 -1.54 -9.19 -18.08
CA GLU A 35 -2.32 -8.69 -19.23
C GLU A 35 -3.42 -7.72 -18.78
N ILE A 36 -4.15 -8.05 -17.72
CA ILE A 36 -5.20 -7.21 -17.15
C ILE A 36 -4.61 -5.88 -16.71
N TYR A 37 -3.57 -5.88 -15.89
CA TYR A 37 -3.01 -4.67 -15.31
C TYR A 37 -2.30 -3.80 -16.36
N GLN A 38 -1.60 -4.38 -17.33
CA GLN A 38 -1.05 -3.63 -18.45
C GLN A 38 -2.16 -2.94 -19.27
N SER A 39 -3.32 -3.61 -19.48
CA SER A 39 -4.47 -3.02 -20.17
C SER A 39 -5.09 -1.83 -19.42
N LEU A 40 -4.89 -1.76 -18.10
CA LEU A 40 -5.33 -0.67 -17.22
C LEU A 40 -4.24 0.40 -16.99
N GLY A 41 -3.12 0.30 -17.72
CA GLY A 41 -2.02 1.27 -17.66
C GLY A 41 -1.08 1.10 -16.45
N TYR A 42 -1.07 -0.07 -15.81
CA TYR A 42 -0.11 -0.36 -14.75
C TYR A 42 1.20 -0.87 -15.34
N SER A 43 2.30 -0.50 -14.70
CA SER A 43 3.65 -0.97 -15.03
C SER A 43 4.21 -1.92 -13.98
N ILE A 44 3.58 -2.03 -12.83
CA ILE A 44 4.09 -2.83 -11.70
C ILE A 44 2.95 -3.59 -11.05
N VAL A 45 3.17 -4.87 -10.77
CA VAL A 45 2.34 -5.68 -9.88
C VAL A 45 3.24 -6.42 -8.89
N ALA A 46 2.96 -6.30 -7.61
CA ALA A 46 3.49 -7.19 -6.59
C ALA A 46 2.56 -8.40 -6.46
N TYR A 47 3.08 -9.57 -6.76
CA TYR A 47 2.36 -10.83 -6.61
C TYR A 47 2.46 -11.26 -5.15
N THR A 48 1.37 -11.13 -4.42
CA THR A 48 1.32 -11.33 -2.96
C THR A 48 0.32 -12.40 -2.59
N ASP A 49 0.36 -13.52 -3.29
CA ASP A 49 -0.49 -14.68 -3.00
C ASP A 49 -0.41 -15.09 -1.52
N HIS A 50 -1.53 -15.57 -0.97
CA HIS A 50 -1.63 -15.94 0.44
C HIS A 50 -0.57 -16.95 0.85
N ASP A 51 0.24 -16.58 1.83
CA ASP A 51 1.17 -17.42 2.57
C ASP A 51 2.30 -18.07 1.78
N ILE A 52 2.48 -17.75 0.49
CA ILE A 52 3.53 -18.31 -0.37
C ILE A 52 4.27 -17.22 -1.15
N LEU A 53 5.58 -17.22 -1.07
CA LEU A 53 6.43 -16.37 -1.90
C LEU A 53 6.84 -17.17 -3.15
N ILE A 54 6.17 -16.89 -4.26
CA ILE A 54 6.46 -17.46 -5.58
C ILE A 54 6.91 -16.34 -6.52
N PRO A 55 8.15 -16.34 -6.99
CA PRO A 55 8.62 -15.31 -7.91
C PRO A 55 8.06 -15.54 -9.31
N HIS A 56 7.82 -14.44 -10.03
CA HIS A 56 7.34 -14.40 -11.41
C HIS A 56 8.25 -13.50 -12.28
N ASP A 57 9.56 -13.68 -12.15
CA ASP A 57 10.57 -12.90 -12.89
C ASP A 57 10.41 -12.98 -14.41
N GLU A 58 9.90 -14.10 -14.92
CA GLU A 58 9.61 -14.34 -16.33
C GLU A 58 8.55 -13.39 -16.89
N LEU A 59 7.75 -12.77 -16.04
CA LEU A 59 6.73 -11.80 -16.45
C LEU A 59 7.31 -10.38 -16.61
N THR A 60 8.50 -10.12 -16.10
CA THR A 60 9.15 -8.81 -16.20
C THR A 60 9.65 -8.56 -17.62
N ASP A 61 9.37 -7.38 -18.17
CA ASP A 61 9.86 -6.90 -19.46
C ASP A 61 10.14 -5.37 -19.41
N ASP A 62 10.37 -4.74 -20.55
CA ASP A 62 10.69 -3.32 -20.65
C ASP A 62 9.55 -2.37 -20.25
N LYS A 63 8.33 -2.89 -20.08
CA LYS A 63 7.11 -2.12 -19.74
C LYS A 63 6.41 -2.59 -18.49
N PHE A 64 6.83 -3.72 -17.94
CA PHE A 64 6.18 -4.34 -16.80
C PHE A 64 7.19 -4.97 -15.86
N LEU A 65 7.05 -4.68 -14.58
CA LEU A 65 7.84 -5.24 -13.51
C LEU A 65 6.97 -6.08 -12.59
N ALA A 66 7.28 -7.36 -12.47
CA ALA A 66 6.74 -8.26 -11.47
C ALA A 66 7.59 -8.16 -10.19
N LEU A 67 7.02 -7.62 -9.12
CA LEU A 67 7.62 -7.69 -7.79
C LEU A 67 7.14 -8.96 -7.11
N HIS A 68 8.03 -9.68 -6.44
CA HIS A 68 7.66 -10.85 -5.67
C HIS A 68 7.37 -10.50 -4.22
N GLY A 69 6.39 -11.19 -3.68
CA GLY A 69 5.95 -10.99 -2.31
C GLY A 69 5.00 -12.09 -1.86
N PHE A 70 4.39 -11.89 -0.72
CA PHE A 70 3.32 -12.74 -0.21
C PHE A 70 2.49 -11.97 0.82
N GLU A 71 1.24 -12.37 1.00
CA GLU A 71 0.40 -11.90 2.08
C GLU A 71 0.31 -12.94 3.18
N MET A 72 0.47 -12.50 4.42
CA MET A 72 0.30 -13.33 5.61
C MET A 72 -1.00 -13.00 6.31
N GLU A 73 -1.81 -14.02 6.61
CA GLU A 73 -3.02 -13.93 7.41
C GLU A 73 -2.76 -14.39 8.84
N ILE A 74 -3.13 -13.56 9.83
CA ILE A 74 -3.04 -13.87 11.26
C ILE A 74 -4.44 -13.80 11.86
N ASN A 75 -5.01 -14.93 12.21
CA ASN A 75 -6.39 -15.05 12.68
C ASN A 75 -6.50 -15.08 14.20
N GLU A 76 -7.47 -14.33 14.73
CA GLU A 76 -7.94 -14.50 16.09
C GLU A 76 -8.54 -15.91 16.27
N VAL A 77 -8.41 -16.47 17.46
CA VAL A 77 -9.04 -17.78 17.77
C VAL A 77 -10.56 -17.63 17.68
N ARG A 78 -11.20 -18.42 16.83
CA ARG A 78 -12.66 -18.39 16.67
C ARG A 78 -13.37 -18.84 17.94
N VAL A 79 -14.20 -17.93 18.48
CA VAL A 79 -15.10 -18.22 19.60
C VAL A 79 -16.54 -18.24 19.06
N PRO A 80 -17.31 -19.32 19.22
CA PRO A 80 -18.69 -19.39 18.74
C PRO A 80 -19.53 -18.21 19.24
N GLY A 81 -20.24 -17.54 18.32
CA GLY A 81 -21.11 -16.40 18.64
C GLY A 81 -20.39 -15.06 18.87
N LYS A 82 -19.07 -15.01 18.74
CA LYS A 82 -18.30 -13.76 18.74
C LYS A 82 -17.81 -13.42 17.35
N GLN A 83 -17.68 -12.11 17.09
CA GLN A 83 -16.93 -11.60 15.96
C GLN A 83 -15.48 -12.06 16.08
N HIS A 84 -14.86 -12.33 14.96
CA HIS A 84 -13.48 -12.76 14.87
C HIS A 84 -12.73 -11.76 13.99
N LYS A 85 -11.54 -11.41 14.42
CA LYS A 85 -10.64 -10.48 13.75
C LYS A 85 -9.56 -11.25 13.01
N THR A 86 -9.03 -10.62 12.00
CA THR A 86 -7.81 -11.06 11.32
C THR A 86 -6.89 -9.88 11.11
N CYS A 87 -5.59 -10.11 10.92
CA CYS A 87 -4.62 -9.11 10.49
C CYS A 87 -3.94 -9.61 9.23
N HIS A 88 -3.95 -8.82 8.18
CA HIS A 88 -3.31 -9.13 6.91
C HIS A 88 -2.13 -8.21 6.67
N ILE A 89 -1.01 -8.79 6.24
CA ILE A 89 0.26 -8.10 6.06
C ILE A 89 0.89 -8.57 4.75
N CYS A 90 1.14 -7.66 3.81
CA CYS A 90 1.93 -7.97 2.63
C CYS A 90 3.41 -7.70 2.87
N PHE A 91 4.22 -8.56 2.27
CA PHE A 91 5.67 -8.50 2.25
C PHE A 91 6.14 -8.50 0.81
N ILE A 92 6.88 -7.46 0.40
CA ILE A 92 7.43 -7.33 -0.95
C ILE A 92 8.95 -7.36 -0.83
N GLY A 93 9.62 -8.27 -1.53
CA GLY A 93 11.07 -8.37 -1.51
C GLY A 93 11.73 -7.07 -1.98
N LEU A 94 12.68 -6.54 -1.20
CA LEU A 94 13.40 -5.31 -1.57
C LEU A 94 14.50 -5.57 -2.61
N GLU A 95 15.07 -6.75 -2.60
CA GLU A 95 16.05 -7.22 -3.59
C GLU A 95 15.46 -8.35 -4.42
N LYS A 96 15.76 -8.37 -5.72
CA LYS A 96 15.25 -9.38 -6.65
C LYS A 96 15.63 -10.80 -6.25
N GLU A 97 16.80 -10.96 -5.65
CA GLU A 97 17.34 -12.24 -5.20
C GLU A 97 16.83 -12.69 -3.83
N ASN A 98 16.06 -11.83 -3.13
CA ASN A 98 15.51 -12.17 -1.82
C ASN A 98 14.26 -13.05 -1.94
N LEU A 99 14.47 -14.33 -2.17
CA LEU A 99 13.45 -15.35 -2.40
C LEU A 99 13.25 -16.30 -1.20
N VAL A 100 13.85 -15.99 -0.05
CA VAL A 100 13.71 -16.80 1.16
C VAL A 100 12.58 -16.24 2.01
N GLN A 101 11.46 -16.97 2.04
CA GLN A 101 10.30 -16.57 2.82
C GLN A 101 10.59 -16.70 4.32
N PRO A 102 10.50 -15.62 5.10
CA PRO A 102 10.62 -15.67 6.55
C PRO A 102 9.35 -16.21 7.20
N LEU A 103 9.44 -16.56 8.48
CA LEU A 103 8.28 -16.88 9.33
C LEU A 103 7.44 -18.06 8.78
N TRP A 104 8.14 -19.01 8.16
CA TRP A 104 7.51 -20.17 7.51
C TRP A 104 7.02 -21.20 8.52
N HIS A 105 5.92 -21.87 8.18
CA HIS A 105 5.44 -23.06 8.87
C HIS A 105 5.21 -24.19 7.87
N ARG A 106 5.89 -25.32 8.05
CA ARG A 106 5.94 -26.44 7.10
C ARG A 106 4.61 -27.15 6.84
N SER A 107 3.64 -27.03 7.77
CA SER A 107 2.40 -27.81 7.69
C SER A 107 1.11 -27.00 7.89
N LYS A 108 1.19 -25.70 8.26
CA LYS A 108 0.01 -24.87 8.57
C LYS A 108 -0.12 -23.68 7.62
N TYR A 109 -1.22 -22.97 7.75
CA TYR A 109 -1.54 -21.62 7.25
C TYR A 109 -1.77 -21.48 5.74
N LEU A 110 -1.45 -22.46 4.91
CA LEU A 110 -1.68 -22.33 3.47
C LEU A 110 -3.17 -22.36 3.13
N PHE A 111 -3.61 -21.40 2.32
CA PHE A 111 -4.99 -21.17 1.96
C PHE A 111 -5.22 -21.34 0.44
N GLY A 112 -6.46 -21.67 0.04
CA GLY A 112 -6.84 -21.82 -1.36
C GLY A 112 -6.01 -22.89 -2.08
N ASN A 113 -5.32 -22.50 -3.15
CA ASN A 113 -4.43 -23.37 -3.95
C ASN A 113 -2.99 -23.39 -3.43
N ALA A 114 -2.63 -22.53 -2.49
CA ALA A 114 -1.27 -22.41 -1.96
C ALA A 114 -0.65 -23.74 -1.49
N PRO A 115 -1.40 -24.72 -0.95
CA PRO A 115 -0.84 -26.04 -0.63
C PRO A 115 -0.15 -26.75 -1.80
N ASN A 116 -0.59 -26.50 -3.04
CA ASN A 116 -0.01 -27.09 -4.25
C ASN A 116 1.38 -26.52 -4.60
N TYR A 117 1.72 -25.36 -4.05
CA TYR A 117 2.98 -24.64 -4.29
C TYR A 117 3.96 -24.76 -3.12
N ARG A 118 3.60 -25.47 -2.04
CA ARG A 118 4.42 -25.63 -0.82
C ARG A 118 5.86 -25.98 -1.11
N ASP A 119 6.08 -26.94 -2.02
CA ASP A 119 7.41 -27.45 -2.33
C ASP A 119 8.26 -26.47 -3.19
N GLN A 120 7.66 -25.39 -3.67
CA GLN A 120 8.35 -24.33 -4.43
C GLN A 120 8.82 -23.19 -3.52
N VAL A 121 8.25 -23.06 -2.32
CA VAL A 121 8.63 -22.01 -1.37
C VAL A 121 10.03 -22.30 -0.81
N LYS A 122 10.90 -21.31 -0.95
CA LYS A 122 12.24 -21.35 -0.33
C LYS A 122 12.16 -20.74 1.06
N PHE A 123 12.68 -21.43 2.05
CA PHE A 123 12.73 -20.97 3.44
C PHE A 123 14.01 -21.46 4.12
N ASP A 124 14.34 -20.87 5.26
CA ASP A 124 15.47 -21.33 6.09
C ASP A 124 15.05 -22.58 6.88
N ASP A 125 15.53 -23.74 6.44
CA ASP A 125 15.19 -25.04 7.02
C ASP A 125 15.85 -25.29 8.38
N THR A 126 16.80 -24.45 8.79
CA THR A 126 17.43 -24.49 10.11
C THR A 126 16.56 -23.88 11.19
N LEU A 127 15.58 -23.06 10.81
CA LEU A 127 14.66 -22.42 11.73
C LEU A 127 13.46 -23.32 12.07
N PRO A 128 12.92 -23.21 13.30
CA PRO A 128 11.69 -23.89 13.68
C PRO A 128 10.49 -23.32 12.90
N ASP A 129 9.39 -24.08 12.87
CA ASP A 129 8.14 -23.61 12.34
C ASP A 129 7.64 -22.39 13.16
N PHE A 130 7.22 -21.33 12.47
CA PHE A 130 6.73 -20.12 13.12
C PHE A 130 5.24 -20.25 13.46
N GLU A 131 4.89 -20.12 14.73
CA GLU A 131 3.50 -20.17 15.20
C GLU A 131 2.91 -18.77 15.30
N ARG A 132 1.85 -18.51 14.52
CA ARG A 132 1.14 -17.23 14.50
C ARG A 132 0.20 -17.10 15.68
N ARG A 133 0.21 -15.96 16.34
CA ARG A 133 -0.76 -15.57 17.36
C ARG A 133 -1.35 -14.22 17.01
N TYR A 134 -2.68 -14.10 17.12
CA TYR A 134 -3.35 -12.82 16.95
C TYR A 134 -3.24 -12.00 18.24
N ASP A 135 -2.11 -11.35 18.40
CA ASP A 135 -1.82 -10.38 19.45
C ASP A 135 -0.80 -9.35 18.96
N GLY A 136 -0.78 -8.17 19.59
CA GLY A 136 0.07 -7.06 19.15
C GLY A 136 1.57 -7.34 19.21
N GLU A 137 2.01 -8.23 20.10
CA GLU A 137 3.41 -8.62 20.22
C GLU A 137 3.84 -9.49 19.05
N CYS A 138 3.08 -10.55 18.75
CA CYS A 138 3.38 -11.44 17.64
C CYS A 138 3.24 -10.75 16.28
N ILE A 139 2.22 -9.90 16.07
CA ILE A 139 2.04 -9.13 14.84
C ILE A 139 3.21 -8.16 14.65
N THR A 140 3.69 -7.52 15.72
CA THR A 140 4.87 -6.65 15.67
C THR A 140 6.14 -7.46 15.37
N GLU A 141 6.33 -8.62 16.00
CA GLU A 141 7.44 -9.54 15.73
C GLU A 141 7.46 -9.97 14.26
N ILE A 142 6.31 -10.30 13.67
CA ILE A 142 6.15 -10.65 12.26
C ILE A 142 6.63 -9.51 11.37
N MET A 143 6.12 -8.30 11.59
CA MET A 143 6.48 -7.14 10.77
C MET A 143 7.97 -6.78 10.87
N GLN A 144 8.52 -6.80 12.09
CA GLN A 144 9.93 -6.48 12.33
C GLN A 144 10.86 -7.52 11.73
N THR A 145 10.56 -8.81 11.93
CA THR A 145 11.36 -9.90 11.36
C THR A 145 11.39 -9.84 9.84
N ALA A 146 10.24 -9.63 9.20
CA ALA A 146 10.20 -9.51 7.75
C ALA A 146 11.00 -8.29 7.24
N ARG A 147 10.91 -7.16 7.94
CA ARG A 147 11.70 -5.97 7.63
C ARG A 147 13.20 -6.23 7.75
N GLU A 148 13.65 -6.88 8.81
CA GLU A 148 15.05 -7.28 9.01
C GLU A 148 15.53 -8.27 7.95
N LYS A 149 14.62 -9.06 7.39
CA LYS A 149 14.88 -10.00 6.28
C LYS A 149 14.79 -9.35 4.89
N GLY A 150 14.70 -8.01 4.81
CA GLY A 150 14.74 -7.27 3.56
C GLY A 150 13.42 -7.23 2.79
N PHE A 151 12.31 -7.16 3.49
CA PHE A 151 11.00 -6.97 2.88
C PHE A 151 10.43 -5.57 3.17
N PHE A 152 9.75 -4.98 2.19
CA PHE A 152 8.86 -3.86 2.39
C PHE A 152 7.55 -4.40 2.96
N VAL A 153 7.13 -3.90 4.11
CA VAL A 153 6.01 -4.44 4.90
C VAL A 153 4.84 -3.49 4.88
N THR A 154 3.65 -3.96 4.50
CA THR A 154 2.42 -3.17 4.51
C THR A 154 1.37 -3.80 5.42
N TYR A 155 0.69 -2.97 6.21
CA TYR A 155 -0.48 -3.36 7.01
C TYR A 155 -1.74 -3.05 6.23
N ASN A 156 -2.61 -4.06 6.02
CA ASN A 156 -3.65 -4.04 5.02
C ASN A 156 -5.08 -4.00 5.61
N HIS A 157 -6.01 -3.38 4.88
CA HIS A 157 -7.49 -3.37 4.95
C HIS A 157 -8.11 -3.69 6.35
N PRO A 158 -7.84 -2.88 7.38
CA PRO A 158 -8.29 -3.16 8.76
C PRO A 158 -9.82 -3.16 8.93
N THR A 159 -10.56 -2.45 8.07
CA THR A 159 -12.03 -2.42 8.15
C THR A 159 -12.64 -3.77 7.77
N TRP A 160 -12.17 -4.37 6.67
CA TRP A 160 -12.55 -5.72 6.28
C TRP A 160 -12.13 -6.73 7.36
N SER A 161 -10.92 -6.60 7.87
CA SER A 161 -10.31 -7.45 8.90
C SER A 161 -10.99 -7.35 10.27
N ARG A 162 -11.91 -6.40 10.44
CA ARG A 162 -12.61 -6.10 11.70
C ARG A 162 -11.70 -5.67 12.83
N GLU A 163 -10.53 -5.15 12.49
CA GLU A 163 -9.61 -4.59 13.46
C GLU A 163 -10.09 -3.20 13.94
N ASP A 164 -9.67 -2.84 15.13
CA ASP A 164 -10.03 -1.57 15.76
C ASP A 164 -8.79 -0.88 16.35
N TYR A 165 -8.99 0.35 16.84
CA TYR A 165 -7.94 1.18 17.42
C TYR A 165 -7.13 0.45 18.48
N SER A 166 -7.78 -0.37 19.33
CA SER A 166 -7.10 -1.08 20.43
C SER A 166 -6.10 -2.14 19.93
N GLY A 167 -6.29 -2.65 18.71
CA GLY A 167 -5.37 -3.58 18.04
C GLY A 167 -4.27 -2.81 17.32
N TYR A 168 -4.61 -2.15 16.20
CA TYR A 168 -3.61 -1.61 15.27
C TYR A 168 -2.70 -0.52 15.85
N ILE A 169 -3.14 0.19 16.90
CA ILE A 169 -2.29 1.22 17.50
C ILE A 169 -1.03 0.66 18.15
N ASN A 170 -1.05 -0.63 18.52
CA ASN A 170 0.07 -1.33 19.13
C ASN A 170 1.03 -1.97 18.11
N TYR A 171 0.64 -2.08 16.84
CA TYR A 171 1.48 -2.71 15.82
C TYR A 171 2.64 -1.81 15.43
N SER A 172 3.82 -2.41 15.21
CA SER A 172 5.03 -1.70 14.79
C SER A 172 5.85 -2.56 13.81
N GLY A 173 6.65 -1.90 12.96
CA GLY A 173 7.50 -2.59 11.99
C GLY A 173 7.02 -2.46 10.55
N MET A 174 5.78 -2.06 10.30
CA MET A 174 5.31 -1.76 8.94
C MET A 174 6.06 -0.55 8.35
N HIS A 175 6.31 -0.58 7.03
CA HIS A 175 6.77 0.58 6.27
C HIS A 175 5.60 1.44 5.81
N ALA A 176 4.49 0.81 5.43
CA ALA A 176 3.32 1.49 4.91
C ALA A 176 2.01 0.88 5.43
N PHE A 177 0.97 1.67 5.30
CA PHE A 177 -0.42 1.32 5.57
C PHE A 177 -1.22 1.36 4.28
N GLU A 178 -2.09 0.37 4.06
CA GLU A 178 -2.98 0.33 2.91
C GLU A 178 -4.15 1.29 3.11
N MET A 179 -4.01 2.50 2.55
CA MET A 179 -4.99 3.58 2.65
C MET A 179 -6.28 3.26 1.88
N PHE A 180 -6.12 2.67 0.68
CA PHE A 180 -7.21 2.29 -0.21
C PHE A 180 -7.05 0.83 -0.59
N ASN A 181 -8.08 0.00 -0.33
CA ASN A 181 -8.16 -1.36 -0.81
C ASN A 181 -9.33 -1.49 -1.82
N GLY A 182 -8.99 -1.73 -3.08
CA GLY A 182 -9.97 -1.74 -4.19
C GLY A 182 -11.00 -2.84 -4.08
N SER A 183 -10.60 -4.06 -3.73
CA SER A 183 -11.49 -5.21 -3.55
C SER A 183 -12.47 -5.00 -2.41
N CYS A 184 -11.99 -4.58 -1.26
CA CYS A 184 -12.82 -4.33 -0.09
C CYS A 184 -13.86 -3.24 -0.37
N ILE A 185 -13.46 -2.14 -1.04
CA ILE A 185 -14.38 -1.05 -1.43
C ILE A 185 -15.47 -1.59 -2.38
N VAL A 186 -15.11 -2.40 -3.37
CA VAL A 186 -16.09 -3.00 -4.31
C VAL A 186 -17.03 -3.97 -3.60
N MET A 187 -16.58 -4.67 -2.58
CA MET A 187 -17.41 -5.55 -1.74
C MET A 187 -18.31 -4.80 -0.75
N GLY A 188 -18.15 -3.49 -0.62
CA GLY A 188 -18.96 -2.65 0.26
C GLY A 188 -18.38 -2.45 1.66
N PHE A 189 -17.09 -2.71 1.86
CA PHE A 189 -16.36 -2.30 3.04
C PHE A 189 -15.77 -0.90 2.84
N GLU A 190 -15.73 -0.11 3.90
CA GLU A 190 -15.20 1.25 3.85
C GLU A 190 -13.69 1.25 4.08
N ASP A 191 -12.94 0.47 3.27
CA ASP A 191 -11.47 0.46 3.29
C ASP A 191 -10.85 1.58 2.43
N ASN A 192 -11.38 2.79 2.67
CA ASN A 192 -10.76 4.07 2.45
C ASN A 192 -10.50 4.65 3.85
N ASN A 193 -9.30 4.49 4.37
CA ASN A 193 -8.97 4.53 5.79
C ASN A 193 -8.08 5.71 6.23
N PRO A 194 -8.38 6.99 5.88
CA PRO A 194 -7.56 8.11 6.30
C PRO A 194 -7.52 8.26 7.84
N ARG A 195 -8.59 7.86 8.53
CA ARG A 195 -8.65 7.92 10.00
C ARG A 195 -7.69 6.95 10.66
N VAL A 196 -7.63 5.70 10.19
CA VAL A 196 -6.71 4.69 10.73
C VAL A 196 -5.26 5.13 10.51
N TYR A 197 -4.95 5.64 9.31
CA TYR A 197 -3.63 6.19 9.01
C TYR A 197 -3.26 7.33 9.97
N GLU A 198 -4.16 8.29 10.18
CA GLU A 198 -3.93 9.40 11.11
C GLU A 198 -3.74 8.93 12.55
N ASP A 199 -4.49 7.96 13.03
CA ASP A 199 -4.32 7.42 14.36
C ASP A 199 -2.92 6.82 14.53
N ILE A 200 -2.44 6.09 13.52
CA ILE A 200 -1.11 5.47 13.55
C ILE A 200 0.00 6.53 13.55
N ILE A 201 -0.04 7.50 12.63
CA ILE A 201 1.02 8.54 12.56
C ILE A 201 0.98 9.49 13.78
N LYS A 202 -0.19 9.81 14.32
CA LYS A 202 -0.34 10.60 15.56
C LYS A 202 0.18 9.88 16.80
N SER A 203 0.30 8.56 16.79
CA SER A 203 0.96 7.80 17.85
C SER A 203 2.50 7.92 17.82
N GLY A 204 3.06 8.67 16.87
CA GLY A 204 4.50 8.88 16.68
C GLY A 204 5.15 7.93 15.69
N LYS A 205 4.39 7.04 15.04
CA LYS A 205 4.91 6.14 14.00
C LYS A 205 5.05 6.87 12.68
N ARG A 206 6.21 6.71 12.03
CA ARG A 206 6.52 7.30 10.72
C ARG A 206 6.38 6.21 9.67
N ILE A 207 5.23 6.15 9.04
CA ILE A 207 4.89 5.18 8.01
C ILE A 207 4.32 5.88 6.79
N TYR A 208 4.42 5.24 5.65
CA TYR A 208 3.83 5.68 4.38
C TYR A 208 2.38 5.20 4.23
N CYS A 209 1.72 5.61 3.14
CA CYS A 209 0.43 5.04 2.77
C CYS A 209 0.39 4.63 1.30
N ILE A 210 -0.16 3.46 1.02
CA ILE A 210 -0.32 2.90 -0.32
C ILE A 210 -1.79 2.77 -0.70
N GLY A 211 -2.06 2.68 -2.01
CA GLY A 211 -3.31 2.18 -2.55
C GLY A 211 -3.04 0.90 -3.32
N ALA A 212 -3.88 -0.11 -3.15
CA ALA A 212 -3.79 -1.37 -3.85
C ALA A 212 -5.16 -1.97 -4.12
N ASP A 213 -5.24 -2.93 -5.03
CA ASP A 213 -6.51 -3.53 -5.41
C ASP A 213 -6.89 -4.72 -4.55
N ASP A 214 -5.91 -5.51 -4.07
CA ASP A 214 -6.20 -6.78 -3.41
C ASP A 214 -7.09 -7.66 -4.29
N ASN A 215 -6.75 -7.69 -5.59
CA ASN A 215 -7.61 -8.29 -6.61
C ASN A 215 -7.63 -9.81 -6.52
N HIS A 216 -8.82 -10.36 -6.59
CA HIS A 216 -9.06 -11.81 -6.73
C HIS A 216 -9.64 -12.16 -8.09
N ASN A 217 -10.06 -11.17 -8.88
CA ASN A 217 -10.62 -11.31 -10.23
C ASN A 217 -11.84 -12.25 -10.31
N ASN A 218 -12.68 -12.24 -9.29
CA ASN A 218 -13.92 -13.00 -9.26
C ASN A 218 -14.94 -12.55 -10.33
N HIS A 219 -14.74 -11.36 -10.90
CA HIS A 219 -15.63 -10.77 -11.91
C HIS A 219 -14.80 -10.21 -13.08
N PRO A 220 -15.33 -10.24 -14.31
CA PRO A 220 -14.64 -9.70 -15.47
C PRO A 220 -14.47 -8.18 -15.39
N LEU A 221 -13.49 -7.60 -16.13
CA LEU A 221 -13.19 -6.16 -16.16
C LEU A 221 -14.42 -5.28 -16.49
N SER A 222 -15.37 -5.79 -17.28
CA SER A 222 -16.60 -5.08 -17.62
C SER A 222 -17.62 -4.99 -16.49
N SER A 223 -17.43 -5.75 -15.43
CA SER A 223 -18.33 -5.77 -14.27
C SER A 223 -18.07 -4.59 -13.34
N ARG A 224 -19.13 -4.01 -12.76
CA ARG A 224 -19.03 -3.06 -11.66
C ARG A 224 -18.42 -3.68 -10.39
N ARG A 225 -18.43 -5.01 -10.30
CA ARG A 225 -17.88 -5.80 -9.19
C ARG A 225 -16.44 -6.25 -9.46
N CYS A 226 -15.83 -5.81 -10.56
CA CYS A 226 -14.41 -6.03 -10.82
C CYS A 226 -13.57 -5.30 -9.78
N ASP A 227 -12.64 -6.02 -9.17
CA ASP A 227 -11.72 -5.54 -8.14
C ASP A 227 -10.39 -5.01 -8.68
N SER A 228 -10.09 -5.19 -9.98
CA SER A 228 -8.89 -4.64 -10.61
C SER A 228 -9.05 -3.19 -11.06
N GLY A 229 -8.01 -2.39 -10.86
CA GLY A 229 -7.92 -1.00 -11.31
C GLY A 229 -8.76 -0.02 -10.50
N LYS A 230 -8.97 -0.29 -9.21
CA LYS A 230 -9.78 0.56 -8.30
C LYS A 230 -8.92 1.46 -7.44
N ALA A 231 -7.75 1.00 -7.06
CA ALA A 231 -6.78 1.76 -6.30
C ALA A 231 -5.36 1.44 -6.79
N PHE A 232 -4.44 2.35 -6.60
CA PHE A 232 -3.05 2.17 -7.01
C PHE A 232 -2.09 3.00 -6.17
N THR A 233 -0.84 2.57 -6.18
CA THR A 233 0.30 3.36 -5.72
C THR A 233 1.00 3.93 -6.94
N MET A 234 1.15 5.24 -7.02
CA MET A 234 1.92 5.87 -8.09
C MET A 234 3.34 6.15 -7.61
N ILE A 235 4.30 5.44 -8.17
CA ILE A 235 5.71 5.48 -7.77
C ILE A 235 6.48 6.41 -8.70
N ARG A 236 7.28 7.32 -8.13
CA ARG A 236 8.20 8.20 -8.87
C ARG A 236 9.61 7.60 -8.79
N ALA A 237 10.16 7.17 -9.92
CA ALA A 237 11.46 6.52 -9.99
C ALA A 237 12.18 6.83 -11.30
N GLU A 238 13.49 6.69 -11.34
CA GLU A 238 14.31 7.01 -12.51
C GLU A 238 14.02 6.06 -13.68
N ASN A 239 13.89 4.77 -13.40
CA ASN A 239 13.61 3.72 -14.38
C ASN A 239 12.79 2.56 -13.77
N LEU A 240 12.31 1.66 -14.63
CA LEU A 240 11.50 0.49 -14.25
C LEU A 240 12.41 -0.73 -13.94
N ASP A 241 13.38 -0.54 -13.07
CA ASP A 241 14.25 -1.60 -12.58
C ASP A 241 13.83 -2.02 -11.17
N TYR A 242 13.99 -3.32 -10.83
CA TYR A 242 13.53 -3.89 -9.57
C TYR A 242 14.02 -3.07 -8.36
N ARG A 243 15.34 -2.88 -8.25
CA ARG A 243 15.92 -2.19 -7.08
C ARG A 243 15.65 -0.69 -7.10
N THR A 244 15.53 -0.07 -8.28
CA THR A 244 15.15 1.34 -8.39
C THR A 244 13.73 1.57 -7.86
N ILE A 245 12.79 0.69 -8.21
CA ILE A 245 11.40 0.75 -7.74
C ILE A 245 11.31 0.47 -6.23
N THR A 246 11.95 -0.59 -5.74
CA THR A 246 11.91 -0.91 -4.30
C THR A 246 12.62 0.15 -3.45
N SER A 247 13.68 0.78 -3.97
CA SER A 247 14.32 1.94 -3.32
C SER A 247 13.37 3.14 -3.25
N ALA A 248 12.56 3.37 -4.27
CA ALA A 248 11.53 4.41 -4.22
C ALA A 248 10.46 4.11 -3.16
N LEU A 249 10.11 2.82 -2.96
CA LEU A 249 9.22 2.40 -1.85
C LEU A 249 9.86 2.67 -0.49
N GLU A 250 11.13 2.31 -0.29
CA GLU A 250 11.85 2.56 0.97
C GLU A 250 11.93 4.05 1.32
N ASN A 251 12.02 4.92 0.31
CA ASN A 251 12.18 6.37 0.48
C ASN A 251 10.84 7.14 0.41
N GLY A 252 9.71 6.48 0.26
CA GLY A 252 8.39 7.14 0.21
C GLY A 252 8.16 7.98 -1.05
N HIS A 253 8.85 7.69 -2.15
CA HIS A 253 8.73 8.41 -3.42
C HIS A 253 7.47 7.98 -4.19
N PHE A 254 6.33 8.02 -3.53
CA PHE A 254 5.04 7.60 -4.08
C PHE A 254 3.87 8.22 -3.34
N TYR A 255 2.68 8.05 -3.90
CA TYR A 255 1.41 8.39 -3.27
C TYR A 255 0.34 7.33 -3.57
N ALA A 256 -0.69 7.25 -2.72
CA ALA A 256 -1.84 6.39 -2.90
C ALA A 256 -2.94 7.10 -3.69
N SER A 257 -3.63 6.41 -4.61
CA SER A 257 -4.73 6.98 -5.36
C SER A 257 -5.80 5.97 -5.76
N GLU A 258 -7.05 6.45 -5.88
CA GLU A 258 -8.16 5.78 -6.54
C GLU A 258 -8.36 6.26 -7.99
N ALA A 259 -7.86 7.44 -8.38
CA ALA A 259 -7.97 8.00 -9.72
C ALA A 259 -7.14 9.29 -9.94
N PRO A 260 -7.20 10.34 -9.06
CA PRO A 260 -6.44 11.56 -9.28
C PRO A 260 -4.93 11.32 -9.33
N GLU A 261 -4.22 12.14 -10.10
CA GLU A 261 -2.77 12.07 -10.24
C GLU A 261 -2.10 13.29 -9.63
N ILE A 262 -0.95 13.10 -8.99
CA ILE A 262 -0.09 14.17 -8.45
C ILE A 262 1.18 14.18 -9.30
N TYR A 263 1.49 15.33 -9.91
CA TYR A 263 2.60 15.49 -10.84
C TYR A 263 3.85 16.06 -10.18
N ALA A 264 3.66 16.99 -9.20
CA ALA A 264 4.74 17.57 -8.43
C ALA A 264 4.27 17.88 -7.00
N LEU A 265 5.18 17.73 -6.05
CA LEU A 265 4.94 18.03 -4.64
C LEU A 265 6.25 18.49 -4.01
N TRP A 266 6.23 19.68 -3.40
CA TRP A 266 7.41 20.21 -2.70
C TRP A 266 7.03 21.10 -1.50
N TYR A 267 7.96 21.20 -0.57
CA TYR A 267 7.89 22.11 0.57
C TYR A 267 8.85 23.27 0.35
N GLU A 268 8.40 24.50 0.58
CA GLU A 268 9.22 25.72 0.50
C GLU A 268 8.57 26.82 1.36
N ASP A 269 9.40 27.52 2.15
CA ASP A 269 8.99 28.70 2.94
C ASP A 269 7.71 28.49 3.78
N ASN A 270 7.68 27.39 4.53
CA ASN A 270 6.56 26.95 5.36
C ASN A 270 5.26 26.73 4.60
N LYS A 271 5.35 26.36 3.33
CA LYS A 271 4.21 26.05 2.45
C LYS A 271 4.45 24.73 1.74
N VAL A 272 3.37 24.00 1.50
CA VAL A 272 3.36 22.88 0.58
C VAL A 272 2.77 23.33 -0.75
N HIS A 273 3.45 22.96 -1.82
CA HIS A 273 3.04 23.21 -3.20
C HIS A 273 2.74 21.89 -3.89
N ILE A 274 1.66 21.83 -4.63
CA ILE A 274 1.23 20.65 -5.35
C ILE A 274 0.76 21.00 -6.76
N GLU A 275 1.14 20.17 -7.73
CA GLU A 275 0.56 20.13 -9.08
C GLU A 275 -0.07 18.74 -9.28
N CYS A 276 -1.30 18.71 -9.81
CA CYS A 276 -2.06 17.46 -9.93
C CYS A 276 -2.98 17.46 -11.16
N SER A 277 -3.65 16.35 -11.40
CA SER A 277 -4.76 16.29 -12.35
C SER A 277 -5.91 17.20 -11.93
N TYR A 278 -6.81 17.53 -12.86
CA TYR A 278 -7.97 18.37 -12.54
C TYR A 278 -8.79 17.83 -11.36
N ALA A 279 -8.92 18.64 -10.32
CA ALA A 279 -9.54 18.34 -9.06
C ALA A 279 -10.72 19.28 -8.76
N ASP A 280 -11.66 18.81 -7.95
CA ASP A 280 -12.71 19.62 -7.32
C ASP A 280 -12.12 20.45 -6.19
N ARG A 281 -11.26 19.83 -5.38
CA ARG A 281 -10.58 20.48 -4.27
C ARG A 281 -9.26 19.80 -3.92
N ILE A 282 -8.37 20.56 -3.33
CA ILE A 282 -7.10 20.09 -2.77
C ILE A 282 -7.05 20.56 -1.31
N TYR A 283 -6.77 19.67 -0.38
CA TYR A 283 -6.64 20.06 1.01
C TYR A 283 -5.45 19.42 1.71
N CYS A 284 -4.96 20.13 2.72
CA CYS A 284 -3.87 19.70 3.57
C CYS A 284 -4.37 19.52 5.00
N ASN A 285 -4.13 18.34 5.56
CA ASN A 285 -4.40 17.99 6.94
C ASN A 285 -3.13 18.04 7.77
N PHE A 286 -3.30 18.37 9.05
CA PHE A 286 -2.25 18.50 10.05
C PHE A 286 -2.66 17.77 11.33
N ASP A 287 -1.73 17.62 12.26
CA ASP A 287 -2.02 17.09 13.61
C ASP A 287 -2.61 18.12 14.56
N VAL A 288 -2.72 19.39 14.14
CA VAL A 288 -3.43 20.47 14.86
C VAL A 288 -4.85 20.65 14.34
N ARG A 289 -5.71 21.36 15.09
CA ARG A 289 -7.11 21.68 14.68
C ARG A 289 -7.15 22.71 13.56
N SER A 290 -6.51 22.39 12.44
CA SER A 290 -6.46 23.26 11.27
C SER A 290 -6.45 22.40 10.02
N ALA A 291 -7.01 22.93 8.95
CA ALA A 291 -6.84 22.42 7.59
C ALA A 291 -6.66 23.62 6.65
N ARG A 292 -6.08 23.36 5.49
CA ARG A 292 -6.02 24.33 4.39
C ARG A 292 -6.66 23.68 3.19
N ILE A 293 -7.57 24.43 2.56
CA ILE A 293 -8.34 23.94 1.40
C ILE A 293 -8.25 24.96 0.29
N ALA A 294 -7.98 24.47 -0.91
CA ALA A 294 -8.17 25.18 -2.16
C ALA A 294 -9.33 24.54 -2.93
N TYR A 295 -10.24 25.37 -3.41
CA TYR A 295 -11.38 24.99 -4.25
C TYR A 295 -11.24 25.60 -5.62
N SER A 296 -11.87 25.01 -6.62
CA SER A 296 -12.15 25.73 -7.86
C SER A 296 -13.22 26.79 -7.61
N GLU A 297 -13.12 27.92 -8.28
CA GLU A 297 -14.21 28.90 -8.33
C GLU A 297 -15.31 28.39 -9.28
N GLU A 298 -16.59 28.57 -8.88
CA GLU A 298 -17.80 28.32 -9.70
C GLU A 298 -17.71 27.07 -10.60
N ASP A 299 -18.09 25.90 -10.14
CA ASP A 299 -18.16 24.65 -10.93
C ASP A 299 -16.90 24.28 -11.78
N GLY A 300 -15.83 25.03 -11.63
CA GLY A 300 -14.54 24.83 -12.29
C GLY A 300 -13.78 23.63 -11.77
N VAL A 301 -12.49 23.60 -12.06
CA VAL A 301 -11.51 22.65 -11.55
C VAL A 301 -10.21 23.39 -11.23
N ILE A 302 -9.44 22.84 -10.29
CA ILE A 302 -8.08 23.30 -10.00
C ILE A 302 -7.11 22.16 -10.30
N ASN A 303 -5.86 22.50 -10.60
CA ASN A 303 -4.81 21.51 -10.83
C ASN A 303 -3.52 21.85 -10.10
N GLU A 304 -3.54 22.89 -9.27
CA GLU A 304 -2.42 23.29 -8.43
C GLU A 304 -2.92 23.97 -7.14
N ALA A 305 -2.12 23.94 -6.10
CA ALA A 305 -2.37 24.69 -4.87
C ALA A 305 -1.06 24.99 -4.14
N THR A 306 -1.08 26.11 -3.43
CA THR A 306 -0.07 26.46 -2.43
C THR A 306 -0.76 26.62 -1.08
N LEU A 307 -0.42 25.74 -0.13
CA LEU A 307 -1.11 25.65 1.15
C LEU A 307 -0.13 25.93 2.29
N GLU A 308 -0.45 26.92 3.12
CA GLU A 308 0.38 27.34 4.24
C GLU A 308 0.27 26.36 5.42
N ILE A 309 1.41 25.98 6.01
CA ILE A 309 1.46 25.11 7.18
C ILE A 309 1.22 25.94 8.44
N PRO A 310 0.24 25.59 9.29
CA PRO A 310 -0.04 26.35 10.49
C PRO A 310 1.05 26.18 11.56
N GLU A 311 1.23 27.20 12.37
CA GLU A 311 2.12 27.14 13.54
C GLU A 311 1.71 25.98 14.47
N GLY A 312 2.73 25.28 14.99
CA GLY A 312 2.56 24.16 15.91
C GLY A 312 2.21 22.81 15.25
N ALA A 313 2.09 22.74 13.92
CA ALA A 313 1.99 21.47 13.22
C ALA A 313 3.33 20.70 13.29
N HIS A 314 3.27 19.37 13.43
CA HIS A 314 4.45 18.50 13.40
C HIS A 314 4.53 17.71 12.09
N PHE A 315 3.40 17.46 11.44
CA PHE A 315 3.34 16.85 10.12
C PHE A 315 2.19 17.42 9.28
N PHE A 316 2.26 17.16 8.00
CA PHE A 316 1.17 17.42 7.05
C PHE A 316 1.03 16.29 6.05
N ARG A 317 -0.15 16.15 5.45
CA ARG A 317 -0.42 15.35 4.26
C ARG A 317 -1.40 16.06 3.36
N VAL A 318 -1.27 15.85 2.04
CA VAL A 318 -2.13 16.48 1.04
C VAL A 318 -3.09 15.44 0.46
N THR A 319 -4.33 15.86 0.22
CA THR A 319 -5.35 15.07 -0.44
C THR A 319 -5.92 15.84 -1.62
N VAL A 320 -5.97 15.19 -2.76
CA VAL A 320 -6.61 15.66 -3.99
C VAL A 320 -7.93 14.92 -4.16
N VAL A 321 -9.02 15.62 -4.44
CA VAL A 321 -10.34 15.02 -4.67
C VAL A 321 -10.84 15.45 -6.04
N ASP A 322 -11.18 14.48 -6.90
CA ASP A 322 -11.77 14.78 -8.20
C ASP A 322 -13.28 15.03 -8.12
N LYS A 323 -13.90 15.47 -9.23
CA LYS A 323 -15.35 15.72 -9.31
C LYS A 323 -16.23 14.47 -9.12
N ARG A 324 -15.65 13.27 -9.18
CA ARG A 324 -16.35 12.00 -8.91
C ARG A 324 -16.24 11.59 -7.44
N GLY A 325 -15.53 12.38 -6.61
CA GLY A 325 -15.27 12.07 -5.21
C GLY A 325 -14.17 11.03 -5.00
N LYS A 326 -13.30 10.80 -5.99
CA LYS A 326 -12.13 9.92 -5.88
C LYS A 326 -10.95 10.67 -5.29
N PHE A 327 -10.11 9.97 -4.55
CA PHE A 327 -9.04 10.54 -3.74
C PHE A 327 -7.65 10.14 -4.27
N ALA A 328 -6.70 11.08 -4.17
CA ALA A 328 -5.28 10.76 -4.09
C ALA A 328 -4.73 11.34 -2.79
N CYS A 329 -3.97 10.55 -2.05
CA CYS A 329 -3.40 10.91 -0.75
C CYS A 329 -1.89 10.77 -0.78
N THR A 330 -1.19 11.82 -0.36
CA THR A 330 0.26 11.75 -0.15
C THR A 330 0.59 11.02 1.15
N ASN A 331 1.83 10.61 1.30
CA ASN A 331 2.41 10.27 2.58
C ASN A 331 2.29 11.44 3.56
N ALA A 332 2.38 11.15 4.86
CA ALA A 332 2.60 12.18 5.85
C ALA A 332 4.07 12.62 5.84
N TYR A 333 4.31 13.92 5.83
CA TYR A 333 5.64 14.54 5.86
C TYR A 333 5.84 15.23 7.19
N PHE A 334 6.87 14.85 7.91
CA PHE A 334 7.19 15.37 9.24
C PHE A 334 8.11 16.59 9.12
N LEU A 335 7.73 17.69 9.77
CA LEU A 335 8.43 18.97 9.63
C LEU A 335 9.84 18.96 10.18
N ASP A 336 10.13 18.15 11.20
CA ASP A 336 11.46 17.96 11.75
C ASP A 336 12.44 17.28 10.77
N GLU A 337 11.95 16.65 9.69
CA GLU A 337 12.75 16.11 8.58
C GLU A 337 12.90 17.13 7.43
N LEU A 338 12.09 18.18 7.43
CA LEU A 338 12.04 19.16 6.35
C LEU A 338 12.73 20.50 6.71
N VAL A 339 12.83 20.80 7.98
CA VAL A 339 13.46 22.05 8.47
C VAL A 339 14.87 21.70 8.98
N ASP A 340 15.88 22.37 8.46
CA ASP A 340 17.29 22.21 8.87
C ASP A 340 17.54 22.84 10.22
#